data_e75294855842858a752b215390806770
#
_entry.id   e75294855842858a752b215390806770
#
_cell.length_a   1.000
_cell.length_b   1.000
_cell.length_c   1.000
_cell.angle_alpha   90.00
_cell.angle_beta   90.00
_cell.angle_gamma   90.00
#
_symmetry.space_group_name_H-M   'P 1'
#
loop_
_entity.id
_entity.type
_entity.pdbx_description
1 polymer ?
#
loop_
_entity_poly.entity_id
_entity_poly.type
_entity_poly.pdbx_seq_one_letter_code
_entity_poly.pdbx_strand_id
1 'polypeptide(L)'
;MSDAVVERLREQGVDTLIVAGCDTYGMMRGKRLPIDHAARAFGHGMAMCDVFWVMHIDEADIVARPDGHAGYFPTEKEGYPDILALPDLDTLRTVPWHERTALVLADFAHPDGRPIPIAPRGVLRRVIDRAREMGFEPRCGVELEFYVLRETYSSLLERHSRDLSFSHERPATRP
;
A
#
# COMPACT_ATOMS: atom_id res chain seq x y z
N MET A 1 4.22 3.52 25.12
CA MET A 1 3.63 4.35 24.04
C MET A 1 2.66 3.53 23.18
N SER A 2 3.05 2.37 22.72
CA SER A 2 2.19 1.48 21.89
C SER A 2 0.89 1.07 22.57
N ASP A 3 0.93 0.69 23.85
CA ASP A 3 -0.26 0.25 24.59
C ASP A 3 -1.29 1.36 24.77
N ALA A 4 -0.85 2.60 25.04
CA ALA A 4 -1.76 3.74 25.18
C ALA A 4 -2.47 4.08 23.86
N VAL A 5 -1.81 3.88 22.71
CA VAL A 5 -2.42 4.04 21.39
C VAL A 5 -3.47 2.96 21.17
N VAL A 6 -3.18 1.71 21.52
CA VAL A 6 -4.11 0.59 21.41
C VAL A 6 -5.35 0.79 22.28
N GLU A 7 -5.19 1.21 23.54
CA GLU A 7 -6.32 1.51 24.41
C GLU A 7 -7.21 2.61 23.86
N ARG A 8 -6.63 3.70 23.36
CA ARG A 8 -7.40 4.76 22.72
C ARG A 8 -8.19 4.26 21.50
N LEU A 9 -7.62 3.36 20.70
CA LEU A 9 -8.33 2.75 19.57
C LEU A 9 -9.49 1.87 20.03
N ARG A 10 -9.32 1.10 21.12
CA ARG A 10 -10.39 0.30 21.73
C ARG A 10 -11.54 1.17 22.27
N GLU A 11 -11.22 2.26 22.95
CA GLU A 11 -12.20 3.24 23.41
C GLU A 11 -13.01 3.84 22.26
N GLN A 12 -12.41 3.98 21.07
CA GLN A 12 -13.07 4.40 19.84
C GLN A 12 -13.84 3.26 19.14
N GLY A 13 -13.90 2.07 19.73
CA GLY A 13 -14.59 0.91 19.21
C GLY A 13 -13.87 0.19 18.08
N VAL A 14 -12.57 0.45 17.88
CA VAL A 14 -11.75 -0.23 16.86
C VAL A 14 -11.38 -1.63 17.35
N ASP A 15 -11.60 -2.63 16.50
CA ASP A 15 -11.20 -4.03 16.74
C ASP A 15 -10.21 -4.55 15.68
N THR A 16 -10.08 -3.84 14.57
CA THR A 16 -9.22 -4.23 13.45
C THR A 16 -8.26 -3.12 13.09
N LEU A 17 -6.97 -3.45 12.96
CA LEU A 17 -5.94 -2.57 12.46
C LEU A 17 -5.47 -3.04 11.08
N ILE A 18 -5.44 -2.14 10.10
CA ILE A 18 -4.77 -2.34 8.82
C ILE A 18 -3.38 -1.70 8.92
N VAL A 19 -2.34 -2.50 8.72
CA VAL A 19 -0.96 -2.03 8.57
C VAL A 19 -0.57 -2.25 7.11
N ALA A 20 -0.33 -1.19 6.35
CA ALA A 20 -0.04 -1.31 4.94
C ALA A 20 0.88 -0.19 4.42
N GLY A 21 1.68 -0.49 3.41
CA GLY A 21 2.49 0.46 2.65
C GLY A 21 2.30 0.26 1.15
N CYS A 22 2.76 1.20 0.34
CA CYS A 22 2.63 1.13 -1.11
C CYS A 22 3.76 0.31 -1.74
N ASP A 23 3.40 -0.55 -2.69
CA ASP A 23 4.36 -1.15 -3.62
C ASP A 23 4.75 -0.18 -4.75
N THR A 24 5.54 -0.63 -5.71
CA THR A 24 6.02 0.17 -6.85
C THR A 24 4.92 0.58 -7.84
N TYR A 25 3.76 -0.06 -7.80
CA TYR A 25 2.57 0.29 -8.57
C TYR A 25 1.61 1.23 -7.83
N GLY A 26 1.92 1.60 -6.58
CA GLY A 26 1.04 2.38 -5.73
C GLY A 26 -0.05 1.55 -5.04
N MET A 27 -0.02 0.22 -5.17
CA MET A 27 -0.96 -0.65 -4.49
C MET A 27 -0.63 -0.76 -3.00
N MET A 28 -1.66 -0.68 -2.17
CA MET A 28 -1.51 -0.87 -0.73
C MET A 28 -1.33 -2.35 -0.41
N ARG A 29 -0.13 -2.71 0.03
CA ARG A 29 0.24 -4.06 0.48
C ARG A 29 0.35 -4.10 1.99
N GLY A 30 -0.35 -5.03 2.62
CA GLY A 30 -0.37 -5.07 4.08
C GLY A 30 -1.18 -6.22 4.65
N LYS A 31 -1.41 -6.15 5.94
CA LYS A 31 -2.18 -7.13 6.69
C LYS A 31 -3.24 -6.46 7.56
N ARG A 32 -4.31 -7.19 7.79
CA ARG A 32 -5.30 -6.89 8.83
C ARG A 32 -4.96 -7.66 10.09
N LEU A 33 -4.94 -6.96 11.19
CA LEU A 33 -4.64 -7.52 12.50
C LEU A 33 -5.80 -7.26 13.46
N PRO A 34 -6.17 -8.23 14.31
CA PRO A 34 -6.96 -7.91 15.50
C PRO A 34 -6.26 -6.87 16.36
N ILE A 35 -7.00 -5.97 16.98
CA ILE A 35 -6.46 -4.86 17.78
C ILE A 35 -5.53 -5.34 18.90
N ASP A 36 -5.74 -6.54 19.41
CA ASP A 36 -4.91 -7.14 20.48
C ASP A 36 -3.46 -7.40 20.03
N HIS A 37 -3.22 -7.49 18.73
CA HIS A 37 -1.87 -7.65 18.15
C HIS A 37 -1.23 -6.32 17.74
N ALA A 38 -1.96 -5.21 17.81
CA ALA A 38 -1.49 -3.90 17.34
C ALA A 38 -0.26 -3.40 18.11
N ALA A 39 -0.23 -3.58 19.42
CA ALA A 39 0.91 -3.14 20.25
C ALA A 39 2.23 -3.76 19.80
N ARG A 40 2.21 -5.05 19.43
CA ARG A 40 3.39 -5.75 18.89
C ARG A 40 3.78 -5.20 17.53
N ALA A 41 2.81 -4.96 16.65
CA ALA A 41 3.08 -4.39 15.32
C ALA A 41 3.67 -2.97 15.43
N PHE A 42 3.19 -2.15 16.37
CA PHE A 42 3.71 -0.82 16.62
C PHE A 42 5.13 -0.81 17.22
N GLY A 43 5.48 -1.81 18.01
CA GLY A 43 6.79 -1.91 18.67
C GLY A 43 7.88 -2.56 17.83
N HIS A 44 7.52 -3.55 17.02
CA HIS A 44 8.49 -4.41 16.32
C HIS A 44 8.31 -4.45 14.80
N GLY A 45 7.30 -3.76 14.27
CA GLY A 45 6.90 -3.91 12.89
C GLY A 45 6.21 -5.25 12.63
N MET A 46 5.96 -5.52 11.37
CA MET A 46 5.26 -6.70 10.89
C MET A 46 6.02 -7.32 9.74
N ALA A 47 6.35 -8.61 9.86
CA ALA A 47 7.02 -9.34 8.81
C ALA A 47 6.09 -9.53 7.59
N MET A 48 6.65 -9.30 6.41
CA MET A 48 5.99 -9.49 5.12
C MET A 48 7.01 -10.08 4.14
N CYS A 49 6.55 -11.01 3.29
CA CYS A 49 7.37 -11.50 2.20
C CYS A 49 7.66 -10.36 1.21
N ASP A 50 8.89 -10.26 0.74
CA ASP A 50 9.29 -9.22 -0.22
C ASP A 50 8.85 -9.49 -1.67
N VAL A 51 8.23 -10.65 -1.93
CA VAL A 51 7.72 -11.05 -3.25
C VAL A 51 6.83 -10.00 -3.92
N PHE A 52 6.09 -9.21 -3.16
CA PHE A 52 5.19 -8.20 -3.72
C PHE A 52 5.91 -7.09 -4.50
N TRP A 53 7.23 -6.93 -4.34
CA TRP A 53 8.02 -5.99 -5.14
C TRP A 53 8.18 -6.44 -6.59
N VAL A 54 8.00 -7.73 -6.88
CA VAL A 54 8.15 -8.32 -8.20
C VAL A 54 6.84 -8.85 -8.78
N MET A 55 5.76 -8.80 -8.00
CA MET A 55 4.42 -9.19 -8.47
C MET A 55 3.83 -8.13 -9.38
N HIS A 56 3.12 -8.59 -10.41
CA HIS A 56 2.32 -7.71 -11.25
C HIS A 56 1.10 -7.15 -10.48
N ILE A 57 0.47 -6.10 -11.01
CA ILE A 57 -0.67 -5.44 -10.36
C ILE A 57 -1.87 -6.38 -10.14
N ASP A 58 -2.07 -7.33 -11.04
CA ASP A 58 -3.12 -8.36 -10.97
C ASP A 58 -2.70 -9.61 -10.18
N GLU A 59 -1.51 -9.59 -9.58
CA GLU A 59 -0.93 -10.69 -8.82
C GLU A 59 -0.73 -12.00 -9.61
N ALA A 60 -0.97 -11.99 -10.93
CA ALA A 60 -0.94 -13.18 -11.76
C ALA A 60 0.47 -13.70 -12.04
N ASP A 61 1.44 -12.79 -12.19
CA ASP A 61 2.79 -13.15 -12.59
C ASP A 61 3.86 -12.42 -11.76
N ILE A 62 4.93 -13.13 -11.46
CA ILE A 62 6.16 -12.54 -10.94
C ILE A 62 6.92 -11.97 -12.13
N VAL A 63 7.20 -10.68 -12.10
CA VAL A 63 7.96 -10.01 -13.16
C VAL A 63 9.43 -10.42 -13.09
N ALA A 64 9.77 -11.49 -13.78
CA ALA A 64 11.18 -11.87 -13.99
C ALA A 64 11.78 -11.06 -15.15
N ARG A 65 12.94 -10.47 -14.94
CA ARG A 65 13.66 -9.83 -16.05
C ARG A 65 14.23 -10.89 -16.99
N PRO A 66 14.12 -10.68 -18.31
CA PRO A 66 14.63 -11.64 -19.30
C PRO A 66 16.13 -11.90 -19.22
N ASP A 67 16.91 -10.96 -18.68
CA ASP A 67 18.36 -11.04 -18.52
C ASP A 67 18.80 -11.77 -17.22
N GLY A 68 17.84 -12.24 -16.43
CA GLY A 68 18.11 -12.91 -15.16
C GLY A 68 18.65 -12.01 -14.05
N HIS A 69 18.80 -10.70 -14.30
CA HIS A 69 19.20 -9.73 -13.30
C HIS A 69 17.97 -9.21 -12.56
N ALA A 70 17.84 -9.58 -11.29
CA ALA A 70 16.76 -9.09 -10.45
C ALA A 70 16.91 -7.62 -10.03
N GLY A 71 18.08 -7.03 -10.26
CA GLY A 71 18.38 -5.70 -9.75
C GLY A 71 18.33 -5.67 -8.22
N TYR A 72 17.46 -4.83 -7.68
CA TYR A 72 17.18 -4.80 -6.23
C TYR A 72 16.24 -5.93 -5.79
N PHE A 73 15.50 -6.51 -6.70
CA PHE A 73 14.43 -7.46 -6.39
C PHE A 73 14.99 -8.83 -6.00
N PRO A 74 14.37 -9.50 -5.00
CA PRO A 74 14.72 -10.85 -4.64
C PRO A 74 14.48 -11.80 -5.82
N THR A 75 15.29 -12.82 -5.90
CA THR A 75 15.11 -13.91 -6.86
C THR A 75 14.47 -15.10 -6.18
N GLU A 76 13.85 -15.98 -6.98
CA GLU A 76 13.36 -17.27 -6.49
C GLU A 76 14.47 -18.06 -5.76
N LYS A 77 15.73 -17.92 -6.21
CA LYS A 77 16.89 -18.56 -5.58
C LYS A 77 17.19 -18.05 -4.17
N GLU A 78 16.79 -16.82 -3.85
CA GLU A 78 16.93 -16.20 -2.53
C GLU A 78 15.77 -16.56 -1.59
N GLY A 79 14.72 -17.26 -2.12
CA GLY A 79 13.61 -17.75 -1.34
C GLY A 79 12.65 -16.65 -0.85
N TYR A 80 12.67 -15.47 -1.45
CA TYR A 80 11.81 -14.32 -1.10
C TYR A 80 11.78 -14.03 0.41
N PRO A 81 12.89 -13.51 0.96
CA PRO A 81 13.05 -13.28 2.39
C PRO A 81 12.00 -12.29 2.93
N ASP A 82 11.76 -12.35 4.23
CA ASP A 82 10.90 -11.38 4.90
C ASP A 82 11.56 -10.01 4.99
N ILE A 83 10.72 -8.99 4.86
CA ILE A 83 11.00 -7.60 5.19
C ILE A 83 10.09 -7.16 6.34
N LEU A 84 10.35 -6.01 6.93
CA LEU A 84 9.54 -5.42 7.97
C LEU A 84 8.69 -4.28 7.41
N ALA A 85 7.38 -4.30 7.69
CA ALA A 85 6.51 -3.16 7.59
C ALA A 85 6.49 -2.44 8.94
N LEU A 86 7.05 -1.25 9.01
CA LEU A 86 7.19 -0.43 10.22
C LEU A 86 6.11 0.64 10.25
N PRO A 87 5.09 0.54 11.15
CA PRO A 87 4.00 1.50 11.19
C PRO A 87 4.46 2.91 11.54
N ASP A 88 3.99 3.89 10.78
CA ASP A 88 4.16 5.31 11.06
C ASP A 88 2.89 5.82 11.79
N LEU A 89 2.97 5.94 13.11
CA LEU A 89 1.82 6.28 13.95
C LEU A 89 1.25 7.67 13.68
N ASP A 90 2.00 8.58 13.07
CA ASP A 90 1.49 9.89 12.66
C ASP A 90 0.44 9.79 11.54
N THR A 91 0.39 8.65 10.86
CA THR A 91 -0.59 8.35 9.80
C THR A 91 -1.81 7.57 10.29
N LEU A 92 -1.85 7.20 11.57
CA LEU A 92 -2.91 6.38 12.15
C LEU A 92 -4.25 7.11 12.11
N ARG A 93 -5.26 6.45 11.53
CA ARG A 93 -6.63 6.98 11.42
C ARG A 93 -7.67 5.88 11.35
N THR A 94 -8.89 6.16 11.77
CA THR A 94 -10.06 5.33 11.43
C THR A 94 -10.40 5.47 9.96
N VAL A 95 -10.94 4.42 9.36
CA VAL A 95 -11.34 4.41 7.94
C VAL A 95 -12.87 4.33 7.81
N PRO A 96 -13.51 5.27 7.11
CA PRO A 96 -14.98 5.37 7.10
C PRO A 96 -15.68 4.26 6.31
N TRP A 97 -14.97 3.58 5.42
CA TRP A 97 -15.51 2.50 4.57
C TRP A 97 -15.41 1.10 5.19
N HIS A 98 -14.83 0.99 6.36
CA HIS A 98 -14.75 -0.26 7.15
C HIS A 98 -15.12 0.03 8.58
N GLU A 99 -16.20 -0.56 9.07
CA GLU A 99 -16.60 -0.44 10.46
C GLU A 99 -15.50 -0.94 11.39
N ARG A 100 -15.35 -0.27 12.53
CA ARG A 100 -14.46 -0.67 13.63
C ARG A 100 -12.99 -0.88 13.20
N THR A 101 -12.56 -0.18 12.14
CA THR A 101 -11.25 -0.39 11.55
C THR A 101 -10.42 0.88 11.57
N ALA A 102 -9.16 0.77 11.99
CA ALA A 102 -8.14 1.79 11.82
C ALA A 102 -7.11 1.35 10.75
N LEU A 103 -6.45 2.33 10.16
CA LEU A 103 -5.37 2.14 9.20
C LEU A 103 -4.16 2.94 9.63
N VAL A 104 -3.00 2.34 9.51
CA VAL A 104 -1.70 3.00 9.66
C VAL A 104 -0.83 2.67 8.45
N LEU A 105 -0.17 3.70 7.91
CA LEU A 105 0.80 3.50 6.84
C LEU A 105 2.10 2.93 7.42
N ALA A 106 2.77 2.08 6.64
CA ALA A 106 4.04 1.51 7.02
C ALA A 106 5.15 1.90 6.04
N ASP A 107 6.34 2.10 6.57
CA ASP A 107 7.58 2.13 5.83
C ASP A 107 8.16 0.71 5.78
N PHE A 108 8.83 0.37 4.68
CA PHE A 108 9.43 -0.95 4.54
C PHE A 108 10.93 -0.91 4.81
N ALA A 109 11.38 -1.89 5.58
CA ALA A 109 12.78 -2.03 5.97
C ALA A 109 13.24 -3.49 5.88
N HIS A 110 14.52 -3.69 5.75
CA HIS A 110 15.14 -4.99 5.99
C HIS A 110 15.03 -5.40 7.46
N PRO A 111 15.22 -6.69 7.80
CA PRO A 111 15.18 -7.16 9.19
C PRO A 111 16.20 -6.46 10.12
N ASP A 112 17.27 -5.92 9.56
CA ASP A 112 18.28 -5.13 10.29
C ASP A 112 17.91 -3.65 10.46
N GLY A 113 16.72 -3.24 10.02
CA GLY A 113 16.20 -1.89 10.12
C GLY A 113 16.61 -0.94 8.99
N ARG A 114 17.45 -1.36 8.05
CA ARG A 114 17.82 -0.53 6.88
C ARG A 114 16.59 -0.34 5.98
N PRO A 115 16.27 0.90 5.57
CA PRO A 115 15.14 1.14 4.68
C PRO A 115 15.28 0.41 3.35
N ILE A 116 14.15 -0.05 2.80
CA ILE A 116 14.07 -0.56 1.43
C ILE A 116 14.19 0.62 0.45
N PRO A 117 15.28 0.72 -0.35
CA PRO A 117 15.56 1.94 -1.12
C PRO A 117 14.57 2.23 -2.23
N ILE A 118 13.86 1.21 -2.73
CA ILE A 118 12.84 1.35 -3.79
C ILE A 118 11.44 1.61 -3.24
N ALA A 119 11.22 1.53 -1.92
CA ALA A 119 9.91 1.77 -1.32
C ALA A 119 9.44 3.20 -1.63
N PRO A 120 8.27 3.39 -2.28
CA PRO A 120 7.85 4.69 -2.83
C PRO A 120 7.79 5.79 -1.78
N ARG A 121 7.28 5.48 -0.58
CA ARG A 121 7.19 6.45 0.52
C ARG A 121 8.57 6.90 1.01
N GLY A 122 9.54 5.99 1.06
CA GLY A 122 10.94 6.29 1.38
C GLY A 122 11.61 7.12 0.28
N VAL A 123 11.31 6.83 -0.99
CA VAL A 123 11.79 7.63 -2.15
C VAL A 123 11.27 9.06 -2.04
N LEU A 124 9.96 9.24 -1.82
CA LEU A 124 9.34 10.55 -1.69
C LEU A 124 9.96 11.36 -0.54
N ARG A 125 10.18 10.72 0.62
CA ARG A 125 10.79 11.39 1.78
C ARG A 125 12.19 11.92 1.44
N ARG A 126 13.04 11.10 0.80
CA ARG A 126 14.38 11.55 0.37
C ARG A 126 14.34 12.72 -0.62
N VAL A 127 13.38 12.72 -1.55
CA VAL A 127 13.21 13.82 -2.51
C VAL A 127 12.76 15.11 -1.80
N ILE A 128 11.83 15.01 -0.86
CA ILE A 128 11.39 16.14 -0.04
C ILE A 128 12.56 16.71 0.78
N ASP A 129 13.33 15.86 1.42
CA ASP A 129 14.48 16.27 2.21
C ASP A 129 15.53 16.96 1.34
N ARG A 130 15.79 16.41 0.16
CA ARG A 130 16.68 17.04 -0.82
C ARG A 130 16.19 18.40 -1.29
N ALA A 131 14.89 18.56 -1.53
CA ALA A 131 14.30 19.84 -1.88
C ALA A 131 14.50 20.89 -0.76
N ARG A 132 14.29 20.48 0.50
CA ARG A 132 14.49 21.34 1.66
C ARG A 132 15.95 21.78 1.82
N GLU A 133 16.91 20.88 1.62
CA GLU A 133 18.33 21.23 1.61
C GLU A 133 18.68 22.30 0.55
N MET A 134 17.93 22.30 -0.56
CA MET A 134 18.06 23.30 -1.63
C MET A 134 17.27 24.59 -1.36
N GLY A 135 16.58 24.69 -0.22
CA GLY A 135 15.78 25.87 0.15
C GLY A 135 14.35 25.87 -0.40
N PHE A 136 13.85 24.74 -0.92
CA PHE A 136 12.49 24.62 -1.42
C PHE A 136 11.59 23.88 -0.44
N GLU A 137 10.34 24.30 -0.33
CA GLU A 137 9.28 23.57 0.35
C GLU A 137 8.28 23.05 -0.69
N PRO A 138 8.32 21.75 -1.04
CA PRO A 138 7.43 21.20 -2.05
C PRO A 138 5.99 21.14 -1.54
N ARG A 139 5.04 21.51 -2.39
CA ARG A 139 3.61 21.39 -2.17
C ARG A 139 2.99 20.69 -3.38
N CYS A 140 2.19 19.67 -3.13
CA CYS A 140 1.53 18.90 -4.17
C CYS A 140 0.01 18.84 -3.90
N GLY A 141 -0.79 18.95 -4.96
CA GLY A 141 -2.18 18.56 -4.99
C GLY A 141 -2.30 17.14 -5.56
N VAL A 142 -3.30 16.39 -5.11
CA VAL A 142 -3.63 15.09 -5.69
C VAL A 142 -4.90 15.25 -6.51
N GLU A 143 -4.83 14.86 -7.78
CA GLU A 143 -5.99 14.78 -8.67
C GLU A 143 -6.31 13.30 -8.89
N LEU A 144 -7.59 12.95 -8.77
CA LEU A 144 -8.08 11.59 -8.97
C LEU A 144 -8.91 11.55 -10.25
N GLU A 145 -8.41 10.84 -11.25
CA GLU A 145 -9.15 10.59 -12.50
C GLU A 145 -9.70 9.16 -12.48
N PHE A 146 -10.98 9.01 -12.78
CA PHE A 146 -11.61 7.70 -12.77
C PHE A 146 -12.80 7.64 -13.72
N TYR A 147 -13.14 6.42 -14.11
CA TYR A 147 -14.36 6.12 -14.86
C TYR A 147 -15.34 5.37 -13.95
N VAL A 148 -16.61 5.77 -14.02
CA VAL A 148 -17.68 5.03 -13.36
C VAL A 148 -18.30 4.07 -14.36
N LEU A 149 -18.19 2.78 -14.08
CA LEU A 149 -18.70 1.72 -14.94
C LEU A 149 -20.04 1.23 -14.41
N ARG A 150 -20.89 0.69 -15.28
CA ARG A 150 -22.14 -0.02 -14.90
C ARG A 150 -21.86 -1.47 -14.48
N GLU A 151 -20.62 -1.89 -14.61
CA GLU A 151 -20.17 -3.25 -14.35
C GLU A 151 -19.79 -3.44 -12.88
N THR A 152 -20.00 -4.64 -12.39
CA THR A 152 -19.41 -5.09 -11.14
C THR A 152 -18.05 -5.73 -11.41
N TYR A 153 -17.23 -5.89 -10.38
CA TYR A 153 -15.95 -6.60 -10.52
C TYR A 153 -16.14 -8.04 -11.06
N SER A 154 -17.17 -8.74 -10.58
CA SER A 154 -17.49 -10.10 -11.06
C SER A 154 -17.88 -10.11 -12.54
N SER A 155 -18.72 -9.16 -13.00
CA SER A 155 -19.10 -9.09 -14.41
C SER A 155 -17.93 -8.77 -15.33
N LEU A 156 -16.95 -7.96 -14.86
CA LEU A 156 -15.72 -7.68 -15.59
C LEU A 156 -14.85 -8.92 -15.76
N LEU A 157 -14.72 -9.74 -14.72
CA LEU A 157 -13.97 -11.00 -14.77
C LEU A 157 -14.60 -12.00 -15.75
N GLU A 158 -15.93 -12.17 -15.71
CA GLU A 158 -16.67 -13.06 -16.60
C GLU A 158 -16.52 -12.68 -18.09
N ARG A 159 -16.49 -11.38 -18.38
CA ARG A 159 -16.34 -10.84 -19.74
C ARG A 159 -14.90 -10.67 -20.20
N HIS A 160 -13.93 -11.09 -19.41
CA HIS A 160 -12.51 -10.87 -19.67
C HIS A 160 -12.17 -9.40 -20.01
N SER A 161 -12.86 -8.46 -19.39
CA SER A 161 -12.68 -7.00 -19.52
C SER A 161 -12.81 -6.45 -20.97
N ARG A 162 -13.44 -7.20 -21.89
CA ARG A 162 -13.46 -6.82 -23.31
C ARG A 162 -14.55 -5.82 -23.70
N ASP A 163 -15.63 -5.75 -22.91
CA ASP A 163 -16.78 -4.88 -23.21
C ASP A 163 -17.18 -4.08 -21.96
N LEU A 164 -16.49 -2.97 -21.73
CA LEU A 164 -16.78 -2.08 -20.62
C LEU A 164 -17.97 -1.17 -20.95
N SER A 165 -18.98 -1.11 -20.09
CA SER A 165 -20.05 -0.12 -20.17
C SER A 165 -19.88 0.97 -19.12
N PHE A 166 -19.98 2.23 -19.56
CA PHE A 166 -19.87 3.39 -18.68
C PHE A 166 -21.22 3.74 -18.07
N SER A 167 -21.23 4.30 -16.86
CA SER A 167 -22.45 4.72 -16.17
C SER A 167 -23.18 5.88 -16.86
N HIS A 168 -22.46 6.68 -17.66
CA HIS A 168 -23.02 7.75 -18.46
C HIS A 168 -22.89 7.42 -19.95
N GLU A 169 -24.01 7.14 -20.57
CA GLU A 169 -24.10 7.27 -22.02
C GLU A 169 -23.92 8.76 -22.34
N ARG A 170 -22.97 9.13 -23.19
CA ARG A 170 -22.99 10.43 -23.84
C ARG A 170 -24.38 10.57 -24.45
N PRO A 171 -25.13 11.67 -24.23
CA PRO A 171 -26.32 11.92 -25.01
C PRO A 171 -25.90 11.82 -26.47
N ALA A 172 -26.57 10.97 -27.22
CA ALA A 172 -26.32 10.89 -28.66
C ALA A 172 -26.40 12.33 -29.17
N THR A 173 -25.28 12.83 -29.68
CA THR A 173 -25.29 14.09 -30.43
C THR A 173 -26.26 13.86 -31.56
N ARG A 174 -27.48 14.41 -31.44
CA ARG A 174 -28.45 14.41 -32.53
C ARG A 174 -27.77 15.13 -33.73
N PRO A 175 -27.95 14.61 -34.94
CA PRO A 175 -27.41 15.22 -36.13
C PRO A 175 -27.95 16.64 -36.34
#